data_d62e1b1a504e14509240d89949ac4bb1
#
_entry.id   d62e1b1a504e14509240d89949ac4bb1
#
_cell.length_a   1.000
_cell.length_b   1.000
_cell.length_c   1.000
_cell.angle_alpha   90.00
_cell.angle_beta   90.00
_cell.angle_gamma   90.00
#
_symmetry.space_group_name_H-M   'P 1'
#
loop_
_entity.id
_entity.type
_entity.pdbx_description
1 polymer ?
#
loop_
_entity_poly.entity_id
_entity_poly.type
_entity_poly.pdbx_seq_one_letter_code
_entity_poly.pdbx_strand_id
1 'polypeptide(L)'
;MLSTKLIRVLTLGLAFAAPAAMAGDTAAKLNCPAGTAQAGTKAEGFTCVKANAKAGTQLAHGAYVEYHPNGKVSAQGQFVDGLKVGTWTFFDESGNKRSTAEFKDGGWDGQRVMYFPNGKPRLVEQYQNGKKNGVTKEMAEDGRVISQVRYENNRAVANE
;
A
#
# COMPACT_ATOMS: atom_id res chain seq x y z
N MET A 1 -51.37 27.13 -64.19
CA MET A 1 -50.32 26.11 -64.20
C MET A 1 -49.29 26.49 -63.16
N LEU A 2 -49.40 25.93 -61.90
CA LEU A 2 -48.53 26.24 -60.83
C LEU A 2 -47.37 25.22 -60.77
N SER A 3 -46.15 25.72 -60.86
CA SER A 3 -44.93 24.93 -60.78
C SER A 3 -44.49 24.85 -59.36
N THR A 4 -44.60 23.66 -58.75
CA THR A 4 -44.16 23.34 -57.35
C THR A 4 -42.66 23.06 -57.36
N LYS A 5 -41.85 24.01 -56.83
CA LYS A 5 -40.43 23.79 -56.54
C LYS A 5 -40.27 22.97 -55.30
N LEU A 6 -39.73 21.75 -55.44
CA LEU A 6 -39.28 20.93 -54.29
C LEU A 6 -38.04 21.56 -53.65
N ILE A 7 -38.16 22.00 -52.42
CA ILE A 7 -37.03 22.38 -51.58
C ILE A 7 -36.48 21.12 -50.93
N ARG A 8 -35.29 20.69 -51.31
CA ARG A 8 -34.53 19.65 -50.63
C ARG A 8 -33.90 20.27 -49.38
N VAL A 9 -34.42 19.89 -48.22
CA VAL A 9 -33.79 20.22 -46.95
C VAL A 9 -32.63 19.23 -46.71
N LEU A 10 -31.41 19.78 -46.78
CA LEU A 10 -30.19 19.04 -46.46
C LEU A 10 -30.03 19.05 -44.94
N THR A 11 -30.37 17.94 -44.28
CA THR A 11 -30.12 17.79 -42.84
C THR A 11 -28.66 17.48 -42.66
N LEU A 12 -27.91 18.49 -42.20
CA LEU A 12 -26.54 18.35 -41.75
C LEU A 12 -26.56 17.63 -40.38
N GLY A 13 -26.26 16.33 -40.38
CA GLY A 13 -26.11 15.58 -39.13
C GLY A 13 -24.85 16.04 -38.40
N LEU A 14 -25.04 16.81 -37.31
CA LEU A 14 -23.99 17.05 -36.35
C LEU A 14 -23.72 15.73 -35.60
N ALA A 15 -22.62 15.05 -35.94
CA ALA A 15 -22.08 13.99 -35.12
C ALA A 15 -21.52 14.62 -33.83
N PHE A 16 -22.24 14.52 -32.74
CA PHE A 16 -21.70 14.77 -31.40
C PHE A 16 -20.69 13.65 -31.10
N ALA A 17 -19.40 13.95 -31.30
CA ALA A 17 -18.35 13.15 -30.68
C ALA A 17 -18.48 13.34 -29.15
N ALA A 18 -18.96 12.31 -28.48
CA ALA A 18 -18.91 12.26 -27.03
C ALA A 18 -17.42 12.39 -26.64
N PRO A 19 -17.07 13.28 -25.69
CA PRO A 19 -15.71 13.29 -25.17
C PRO A 19 -15.48 11.91 -24.55
N ALA A 20 -14.43 11.21 -25.01
CA ALA A 20 -13.90 10.05 -24.32
C ALA A 20 -13.62 10.53 -22.88
N ALA A 21 -14.43 10.07 -21.93
CA ALA A 21 -14.11 10.24 -20.52
C ALA A 21 -12.75 9.58 -20.31
N MET A 22 -11.71 10.40 -20.25
CA MET A 22 -10.43 10.00 -19.68
C MET A 22 -10.81 9.49 -18.29
N ALA A 23 -10.74 8.18 -18.09
CA ALA A 23 -10.77 7.60 -16.77
C ALA A 23 -9.56 8.21 -16.04
N GLY A 24 -9.80 9.32 -15.38
CA GLY A 24 -8.80 9.97 -14.57
C GLY A 24 -8.35 8.94 -13.55
N ASP A 25 -7.05 8.68 -13.57
CA ASP A 25 -6.36 7.87 -12.56
C ASP A 25 -6.59 8.60 -11.23
N THR A 26 -7.72 8.31 -10.57
CA THR A 26 -8.07 8.93 -9.30
C THR A 26 -7.08 8.41 -8.29
N ALA A 27 -6.01 9.20 -8.10
CA ALA A 27 -5.04 8.97 -7.04
C ALA A 27 -5.78 8.74 -5.73
N ALA A 28 -5.45 7.66 -5.02
CA ALA A 28 -5.99 7.45 -3.68
C ALA A 28 -5.70 8.70 -2.84
N LYS A 29 -6.76 9.33 -2.33
CA LYS A 29 -6.62 10.50 -1.47
C LYS A 29 -6.18 10.02 -0.09
N LEU A 30 -4.94 10.31 0.29
CA LEU A 30 -4.42 10.03 1.61
C LEU A 30 -4.95 11.05 2.62
N ASN A 31 -5.21 10.58 3.84
CA ASN A 31 -5.50 11.46 4.97
C ASN A 31 -4.18 11.94 5.57
N CYS A 32 -3.68 13.05 5.07
CA CYS A 32 -2.40 13.61 5.50
C CYS A 32 -2.56 14.43 6.79
N PRO A 33 -1.64 14.30 7.77
CA PRO A 33 -1.60 15.13 8.97
C PRO A 33 -1.51 16.63 8.66
N ALA A 34 -1.93 17.47 9.60
CA ALA A 34 -1.77 18.92 9.48
C ALA A 34 -0.30 19.30 9.23
N GLY A 35 -0.06 20.24 8.31
CA GLY A 35 1.29 20.66 7.90
C GLY A 35 1.99 19.70 6.93
N THR A 36 1.29 18.68 6.42
CA THR A 36 1.78 17.78 5.36
C THR A 36 0.89 17.87 4.12
N ALA A 37 1.43 17.45 2.97
CA ALA A 37 0.71 17.35 1.71
C ALA A 37 0.98 15.99 1.07
N GLN A 38 0.01 15.49 0.29
CA GLN A 38 0.21 14.28 -0.50
C GLN A 38 1.17 14.56 -1.66
N ALA A 39 2.13 13.67 -1.85
CA ALA A 39 3.10 13.68 -2.94
C ALA A 39 3.26 12.26 -3.52
N GLY A 40 3.93 12.17 -4.68
CA GLY A 40 4.18 10.92 -5.40
C GLY A 40 3.26 10.73 -6.58
N THR A 41 3.43 9.59 -7.23
CA THR A 41 2.65 9.14 -8.40
C THR A 41 2.15 7.71 -8.16
N LYS A 42 1.25 7.21 -9.00
CA LYS A 42 0.79 5.83 -8.89
C LYS A 42 1.92 4.82 -9.11
N ALA A 43 2.90 5.16 -9.94
CA ALA A 43 4.06 4.30 -10.22
C ALA A 43 5.07 4.27 -9.06
N GLU A 44 5.19 5.38 -8.32
CA GLU A 44 6.13 5.53 -7.20
C GLU A 44 5.47 5.31 -5.84
N GLY A 45 4.14 5.22 -5.81
CA GLY A 45 3.33 5.28 -4.62
C GLY A 45 3.01 6.71 -4.19
N PHE A 46 2.04 6.85 -3.28
CA PHE A 46 1.68 8.12 -2.67
C PHE A 46 2.09 8.14 -1.21
N THR A 47 2.58 9.29 -0.76
CA THR A 47 2.92 9.52 0.63
C THR A 47 2.54 10.91 1.08
N CYS A 48 2.30 11.09 2.36
CA CYS A 48 2.25 12.42 2.95
C CYS A 48 3.68 12.90 3.19
N VAL A 49 3.98 14.16 2.86
CA VAL A 49 5.31 14.76 3.03
C VAL A 49 5.22 16.08 3.78
N LYS A 50 6.24 16.39 4.56
CA LYS A 50 6.46 17.70 5.14
C LYS A 50 7.76 18.32 4.66
N ALA A 51 7.84 19.65 4.67
CA ALA A 51 9.06 20.37 4.35
C ALA A 51 10.16 20.06 5.40
N ASN A 52 11.36 19.75 4.92
CA ASN A 52 12.54 19.65 5.77
C ASN A 52 13.32 20.96 5.71
N ALA A 53 13.11 21.83 6.69
CA ALA A 53 13.72 23.16 6.73
C ALA A 53 15.27 23.14 6.75
N LYS A 54 15.88 22.05 7.25
CA LYS A 54 17.36 21.94 7.31
C LYS A 54 18.00 21.54 5.99
N ALA A 55 17.29 20.75 5.17
CA ALA A 55 17.84 20.19 3.94
C ALA A 55 17.23 20.76 2.66
N GLY A 56 16.22 21.64 2.75
CA GLY A 56 15.48 22.14 1.59
C GLY A 56 14.73 21.03 0.82
N THR A 57 14.51 19.85 1.45
CA THR A 57 13.89 18.68 0.88
C THR A 57 12.55 18.39 1.55
N GLN A 58 11.85 17.37 1.07
CA GLN A 58 10.65 16.87 1.71
C GLN A 58 10.95 15.55 2.44
N LEU A 59 10.31 15.34 3.58
CA LEU A 59 10.36 14.10 4.33
C LEU A 59 8.99 13.43 4.34
N ALA A 60 8.95 12.12 4.12
CA ALA A 60 7.74 11.32 4.31
C ALA A 60 7.28 11.45 5.77
N HIS A 61 6.00 11.83 5.98
CA HIS A 61 5.43 12.02 7.31
C HIS A 61 3.90 11.87 7.24
N GLY A 62 3.39 10.74 7.69
CA GLY A 62 2.00 10.33 7.60
C GLY A 62 1.81 9.10 6.72
N ALA A 63 0.63 8.97 6.14
CA ALA A 63 0.23 7.80 5.37
C ALA A 63 1.10 7.58 4.13
N TYR A 64 1.28 6.30 3.79
CA TYR A 64 1.95 5.80 2.59
C TYR A 64 1.12 4.70 1.95
N VAL A 65 1.06 4.69 0.62
CA VAL A 65 0.49 3.61 -0.18
C VAL A 65 1.32 3.41 -1.45
N GLU A 66 1.58 2.16 -1.80
CA GLU A 66 2.28 1.73 -3.00
C GLU A 66 1.42 0.73 -3.77
N TYR A 67 1.61 0.65 -5.09
CA TYR A 67 0.80 -0.17 -5.97
C TYR A 67 1.64 -1.15 -6.78
N HIS A 68 1.08 -2.32 -7.05
CA HIS A 68 1.54 -3.22 -8.09
C HIS A 68 1.29 -2.62 -9.47
N PRO A 69 1.98 -3.10 -10.54
CA PRO A 69 1.72 -2.67 -11.91
C PRO A 69 0.26 -2.85 -12.37
N ASN A 70 -0.46 -3.82 -11.79
CA ASN A 70 -1.89 -4.04 -12.05
C ASN A 70 -2.82 -3.04 -11.33
N GLY A 71 -2.28 -2.06 -10.60
CA GLY A 71 -3.02 -1.02 -9.90
C GLY A 71 -3.59 -1.40 -8.54
N LYS A 72 -3.40 -2.63 -8.07
CA LYS A 72 -3.77 -3.03 -6.71
C LYS A 72 -2.70 -2.58 -5.72
N VAL A 73 -3.10 -2.29 -4.49
CA VAL A 73 -2.16 -1.92 -3.42
C VAL A 73 -1.16 -3.04 -3.20
N SER A 74 0.14 -2.70 -3.18
CA SER A 74 1.25 -3.60 -2.86
C SER A 74 1.72 -3.45 -1.41
N ALA A 75 1.73 -2.21 -0.90
CA ALA A 75 2.11 -1.90 0.47
C ALA A 75 1.37 -0.68 1.00
N GLN A 76 1.13 -0.65 2.31
CA GLN A 76 0.63 0.52 3.01
C GLN A 76 1.17 0.59 4.43
N GLY A 77 1.33 1.80 4.94
CA GLY A 77 1.85 2.05 6.27
C GLY A 77 1.95 3.53 6.59
N GLN A 78 2.81 3.87 7.51
CA GLN A 78 3.03 5.25 7.93
C GLN A 78 4.51 5.56 8.09
N PHE A 79 4.84 6.82 7.82
CA PHE A 79 6.14 7.40 8.09
C PHE A 79 6.06 8.49 9.15
N VAL A 80 7.11 8.60 9.94
CA VAL A 80 7.40 9.77 10.78
C VAL A 80 8.83 10.19 10.47
N ASP A 81 9.00 11.41 9.97
CA ASP A 81 10.30 12.01 9.65
C ASP A 81 11.19 11.15 8.73
N GLY A 82 10.58 10.51 7.74
CA GLY A 82 11.23 9.63 6.77
C GLY A 82 11.43 8.19 7.26
N LEU A 83 11.07 7.88 8.50
CA LEU A 83 11.22 6.54 9.08
C LEU A 83 9.89 5.79 9.13
N LYS A 84 9.89 4.50 8.80
CA LYS A 84 8.72 3.64 8.94
C LYS A 84 8.34 3.49 10.40
N VAL A 85 7.02 3.63 10.69
CA VAL A 85 6.47 3.45 12.05
C VAL A 85 5.16 2.67 12.01
N GLY A 86 4.82 2.04 13.14
CA GLY A 86 3.58 1.29 13.31
C GLY A 86 3.49 0.07 12.39
N THR A 87 2.28 -0.38 12.13
CA THR A 87 2.03 -1.58 11.32
C THR A 87 2.08 -1.26 9.83
N TRP A 88 2.93 -1.97 9.12
CA TRP A 88 2.97 -2.02 7.66
C TRP A 88 2.32 -3.29 7.16
N THR A 89 1.47 -3.16 6.14
CA THR A 89 0.80 -4.28 5.49
C THR A 89 1.28 -4.39 4.05
N PHE A 90 1.60 -5.61 3.63
CA PHE A 90 2.05 -5.94 2.28
C PHE A 90 1.05 -6.91 1.65
N PHE A 91 0.75 -6.70 0.38
CA PHE A 91 -0.22 -7.47 -0.37
C PHE A 91 0.44 -8.15 -1.58
N ASP A 92 -0.17 -9.20 -2.09
CA ASP A 92 0.19 -9.81 -3.37
C ASP A 92 -0.53 -9.12 -4.54
N GLU A 93 -0.19 -9.49 -5.78
CA GLU A 93 -0.82 -8.95 -6.99
C GLU A 93 -2.31 -9.30 -7.10
N SER A 94 -2.80 -10.29 -6.37
CA SER A 94 -4.21 -10.62 -6.26
C SER A 94 -4.95 -9.73 -5.26
N GLY A 95 -4.20 -8.97 -4.43
CA GLY A 95 -4.71 -8.10 -3.37
C GLY A 95 -4.91 -8.83 -2.04
N ASN A 96 -4.43 -10.07 -1.90
CA ASN A 96 -4.46 -10.77 -0.62
C ASN A 96 -3.33 -10.27 0.28
N LYS A 97 -3.60 -10.18 1.56
CA LYS A 97 -2.59 -9.81 2.55
C LYS A 97 -1.51 -10.91 2.65
N ARG A 98 -0.28 -10.56 2.25
CA ARG A 98 0.89 -11.44 2.25
C ARG A 98 1.65 -11.40 3.58
N SER A 99 1.80 -10.21 4.15
CA SER A 99 2.47 -10.04 5.44
C SER A 99 2.11 -8.73 6.11
N THR A 100 2.30 -8.70 7.44
CA THR A 100 2.35 -7.47 8.23
C THR A 100 3.66 -7.43 9.01
N ALA A 101 4.15 -6.23 9.31
CA ALA A 101 5.31 -6.04 10.18
C ALA A 101 5.16 -4.73 10.96
N GLU A 102 5.56 -4.75 12.21
CA GLU A 102 5.59 -3.57 13.06
C GLU A 102 6.97 -2.92 13.01
N PHE A 103 6.96 -1.59 12.87
CA PHE A 103 8.16 -0.78 12.76
C PHE A 103 8.21 0.30 13.83
N LYS A 104 9.40 0.53 14.34
CA LYS A 104 9.74 1.66 15.19
C LYS A 104 11.05 2.26 14.71
N ASP A 105 11.08 3.57 14.51
CA ASP A 105 12.27 4.31 14.06
C ASP A 105 12.95 3.70 12.82
N GLY A 106 12.15 3.19 11.88
CA GLY A 106 12.59 2.58 10.62
C GLY A 106 13.01 1.11 10.72
N GLY A 107 13.17 0.55 11.93
CA GLY A 107 13.53 -0.85 12.18
C GLY A 107 12.33 -1.73 12.54
N TRP A 108 12.46 -3.03 12.39
CA TRP A 108 11.46 -3.97 12.88
C TRP A 108 11.45 -3.96 14.42
N ASP A 109 10.28 -3.69 15.00
CA ASP A 109 10.06 -3.70 16.45
C ASP A 109 8.61 -4.08 16.72
N GLY A 110 8.40 -5.25 17.30
CA GLY A 110 7.09 -5.88 17.48
C GLY A 110 6.91 -7.13 16.63
N GLN A 111 5.69 -7.38 16.19
CA GLN A 111 5.32 -8.61 15.50
C GLN A 111 5.48 -8.48 13.98
N ARG A 112 6.01 -9.54 13.34
CA ARG A 112 5.95 -9.77 11.91
C ARG A 112 5.15 -11.04 11.64
N VAL A 113 4.16 -10.95 10.76
CA VAL A 113 3.30 -12.08 10.38
C VAL A 113 3.35 -12.27 8.88
N MET A 114 3.59 -13.49 8.44
CA MET A 114 3.35 -13.92 7.06
C MET A 114 2.07 -14.74 7.00
N TYR A 115 1.32 -14.62 5.92
CA TYR A 115 0.01 -15.24 5.77
C TYR A 115 0.02 -16.26 4.63
N PHE A 116 -0.84 -17.27 4.75
CA PHE A 116 -1.25 -18.11 3.65
C PHE A 116 -2.23 -17.35 2.72
N PRO A 117 -2.44 -17.81 1.48
CA PRO A 117 -3.44 -17.21 0.59
C PRO A 117 -4.87 -17.19 1.16
N ASN A 118 -5.20 -18.13 2.07
CA ASN A 118 -6.49 -18.15 2.78
C ASN A 118 -6.60 -17.12 3.91
N GLY A 119 -5.58 -16.27 4.10
CA GLY A 119 -5.53 -15.21 5.10
C GLY A 119 -5.14 -15.66 6.51
N LYS A 120 -4.92 -16.96 6.74
CA LYS A 120 -4.45 -17.45 8.03
C LYS A 120 -2.95 -17.21 8.22
N PRO A 121 -2.47 -16.96 9.44
CA PRO A 121 -1.05 -16.83 9.72
C PRO A 121 -0.30 -18.13 9.36
N ARG A 122 0.85 -17.98 8.66
CA ARG A 122 1.79 -19.05 8.33
C ARG A 122 3.03 -18.99 9.23
N LEU A 123 3.55 -17.78 9.44
CA LEU A 123 4.75 -17.56 10.26
C LEU A 123 4.50 -16.32 11.11
N VAL A 124 4.76 -16.44 12.40
CA VAL A 124 4.71 -15.32 13.37
C VAL A 124 6.08 -15.20 14.02
N GLU A 125 6.66 -14.03 13.90
CA GLU A 125 7.98 -13.69 14.45
C GLU A 125 7.87 -12.50 15.38
N GLN A 126 8.74 -12.44 16.37
CA GLN A 126 8.86 -11.31 17.28
C GLN A 126 10.21 -10.62 17.07
N TYR A 127 10.19 -9.30 16.97
CA TYR A 127 11.36 -8.47 16.79
C TYR A 127 11.46 -7.41 17.87
N GLN A 128 12.68 -7.11 18.27
CA GLN A 128 13.01 -6.00 19.15
C GLN A 128 14.28 -5.32 18.65
N ASN A 129 14.20 -4.01 18.38
CA ASN A 129 15.32 -3.23 17.85
C ASN A 129 15.98 -3.89 16.62
N GLY A 130 15.19 -4.37 15.66
CA GLY A 130 15.64 -4.99 14.41
C GLY A 130 16.12 -6.44 14.54
N LYS A 131 16.15 -7.02 15.73
CA LYS A 131 16.60 -8.40 15.97
C LYS A 131 15.43 -9.31 16.34
N LYS A 132 15.46 -10.57 15.87
CA LYS A 132 14.53 -11.59 16.37
C LYS A 132 14.71 -11.75 17.87
N ASN A 133 13.63 -11.55 18.61
CA ASN A 133 13.63 -11.64 20.06
C ASN A 133 12.24 -12.08 20.53
N GLY A 134 12.12 -13.28 21.04
CA GLY A 134 10.87 -13.90 21.42
C GLY A 134 10.59 -15.18 20.64
N VAL A 135 9.35 -15.63 20.64
CA VAL A 135 8.94 -16.90 20.05
C VAL A 135 8.56 -16.71 18.57
N THR A 136 9.23 -17.46 17.71
CA THR A 136 8.83 -17.66 16.31
C THR A 136 7.95 -18.91 16.23
N LYS A 137 6.79 -18.81 15.59
CA LYS A 137 5.86 -19.91 15.35
C LYS A 137 5.63 -20.08 13.86
N GLU A 138 5.75 -21.30 13.38
CA GLU A 138 5.30 -21.70 12.06
C GLU A 138 4.00 -22.50 12.19
N MET A 139 3.04 -22.23 11.31
CA MET A 139 1.70 -22.84 11.38
C MET A 139 1.34 -23.49 10.06
N ALA A 140 0.57 -24.57 10.13
CA ALA A 140 -0.09 -25.17 8.99
C ALA A 140 -1.33 -24.33 8.58
N GLU A 141 -1.87 -24.58 7.39
CA GLU A 141 -3.07 -23.87 6.88
C GLU A 141 -4.31 -24.09 7.73
N ASP A 142 -4.40 -25.20 8.48
CA ASP A 142 -5.47 -25.45 9.42
C ASP A 142 -5.35 -24.64 10.72
N GLY A 143 -4.17 -23.99 10.95
CA GLY A 143 -3.86 -23.15 12.10
C GLY A 143 -3.11 -23.89 13.22
N ARG A 144 -2.75 -25.18 13.05
CA ARG A 144 -1.91 -25.91 14.02
C ARG A 144 -0.49 -25.39 13.98
N VAL A 145 0.13 -25.22 15.13
CA VAL A 145 1.57 -24.92 15.23
C VAL A 145 2.36 -26.18 14.85
N ILE A 146 3.20 -26.07 13.82
CA ILE A 146 4.07 -27.17 13.33
C ILE A 146 5.52 -26.99 13.76
N SER A 147 5.93 -25.76 14.09
CA SER A 147 7.25 -25.46 14.63
C SER A 147 7.20 -24.27 15.57
N GLN A 148 7.99 -24.31 16.61
CA GLN A 148 8.15 -23.18 17.55
C GLN A 148 9.60 -23.12 18.00
N VAL A 149 10.21 -21.95 17.84
CA VAL A 149 11.60 -21.69 18.24
C VAL A 149 11.68 -20.36 18.97
N ARG A 150 12.37 -20.36 20.10
CA ARG A 150 12.65 -19.12 20.84
C ARG A 150 13.96 -18.50 20.34
N TYR A 151 13.94 -17.20 20.17
CA TYR A 151 15.11 -16.41 19.76
C TYR A 151 15.45 -15.35 20.81
N GLU A 152 16.74 -15.15 20.99
CA GLU A 152 17.30 -14.02 21.73
C GLU A 152 18.39 -13.37 20.88
N ASN A 153 18.18 -12.11 20.50
CA ASN A 153 19.11 -11.34 19.66
C ASN A 153 19.55 -12.09 18.39
N ASN A 154 18.59 -12.64 17.61
CA ASN A 154 18.78 -13.45 16.41
C ASN A 154 19.35 -14.87 16.62
N ARG A 155 19.62 -15.29 17.83
CA ARG A 155 20.12 -16.64 18.14
C ARG A 155 18.96 -17.51 18.63
N ALA A 156 18.83 -18.72 18.07
CA ALA A 156 17.90 -19.69 18.61
C ALA A 156 18.41 -20.17 19.98
N VAL A 157 17.50 -20.21 20.95
CA VAL A 157 17.77 -20.70 22.32
C VAL A 157 16.87 -21.89 22.62
N ALA A 158 17.30 -22.77 23.52
CA ALA A 158 16.49 -23.90 23.96
C ALA A 158 15.21 -23.39 24.63
N ASN A 159 14.10 -24.10 24.43
CA ASN A 159 12.89 -23.88 25.23
C ASN A 159 13.17 -24.48 26.62
N GLU A 160 13.13 -23.66 27.66
CA GLU A 160 13.11 -24.10 29.04
C GLU A 160 11.81 -24.78 29.36
#